data_a0e6f14e5266b44f93eae61100456500
#
_entry.id   a0e6f14e5266b44f93eae61100456500
#
_cell.length_a   1.000
_cell.length_b   1.000
_cell.length_c   1.000
_cell.angle_alpha   90.00
_cell.angle_beta   90.00
_cell.angle_gamma   90.00
#
_symmetry.space_group_name_H-M   'P 1'
#
loop_
_entity.id
_entity.type
_entity.pdbx_description
1 polymer ?
#
loop_
_entity_poly.entity_id
_entity_poly.type
_entity_poly.pdbx_seq_one_letter_code
_entity_poly.pdbx_strand_id
1 'polypeptide(L)'
;DALIVSGLAYGVDIHAHRAALDNRLDTVGVLAHGLDTLYPSSHRDTARDMLLHGGLLTEYVAGVRPFAGNFVRRNRIVAGLADVTLVVESAEKGGALITAHLAADYNRTVCALPGRTEDEYSRGCLHLVRDHRAELVTGADDLMRLMNWETKHNAPAAVQLELFDGETPEQSALIKALRTAGSE
;
A
#
# COMPACT_ATOMS: atom_id res chain seq x y z
N ASP A 1 0.89 9.94 4.96
CA ASP A 1 2.07 9.14 4.66
C ASP A 1 1.60 7.79 4.10
N ALA A 2 2.16 7.33 2.98
CA ALA A 2 1.85 6.04 2.37
C ALA A 2 3.05 5.11 2.51
N LEU A 3 2.78 3.81 2.69
CA LEU A 3 3.79 2.74 2.66
C LEU A 3 3.62 1.94 1.38
N ILE A 4 4.69 1.83 0.59
CA ILE A 4 4.67 1.01 -0.63
C ILE A 4 5.11 -0.41 -0.31
N VAL A 5 4.27 -1.39 -0.60
CA VAL A 5 4.55 -2.81 -0.39
C VAL A 5 4.55 -3.54 -1.73
N SER A 6 5.63 -4.21 -2.07
CA SER A 6 5.73 -5.02 -3.29
C SER A 6 6.74 -6.16 -3.14
N GLY A 7 7.01 -6.89 -4.21
CA GLY A 7 7.79 -8.12 -4.17
C GLY A 7 9.27 -7.99 -4.53
N LEU A 8 9.76 -6.80 -4.78
CA LEU A 8 11.12 -6.53 -5.25
C LEU A 8 11.48 -7.27 -6.58
N ALA A 9 10.46 -7.66 -7.36
CA ALA A 9 10.64 -8.35 -8.64
C ALA A 9 11.09 -7.39 -9.75
N TYR A 10 11.40 -7.93 -10.92
CA TYR A 10 11.62 -7.12 -12.12
C TYR A 10 10.33 -6.40 -12.55
N GLY A 11 10.46 -5.33 -13.30
CA GLY A 11 9.33 -4.56 -13.84
C GLY A 11 8.76 -3.57 -12.83
N VAL A 12 7.45 -3.55 -12.65
CA VAL A 12 6.75 -2.56 -11.82
C VAL A 12 7.24 -2.53 -10.38
N ASP A 13 7.51 -3.68 -9.76
CA ASP A 13 7.94 -3.78 -8.36
C ASP A 13 9.15 -2.90 -8.06
N ILE A 14 10.25 -3.10 -8.82
CA ILE A 14 11.49 -2.35 -8.58
C ILE A 14 11.32 -0.86 -8.86
N HIS A 15 10.50 -0.50 -9.86
CA HIS A 15 10.21 0.90 -10.15
C HIS A 15 9.37 1.54 -9.05
N ALA A 16 8.40 0.83 -8.48
CA ALA A 16 7.60 1.30 -7.36
C ALA A 16 8.47 1.55 -6.11
N HIS A 17 9.38 0.62 -5.77
CA HIS A 17 10.32 0.80 -4.66
C HIS A 17 11.24 2.02 -4.85
N ARG A 18 11.82 2.17 -6.04
CA ARG A 18 12.68 3.32 -6.37
C ARG A 18 11.91 4.63 -6.31
N ALA A 19 10.73 4.69 -6.91
CA ALA A 19 9.88 5.87 -6.86
C ALA A 19 9.48 6.24 -5.42
N ALA A 20 9.22 5.26 -4.56
CA ALA A 20 8.97 5.49 -3.14
C ALA A 20 10.17 6.14 -2.47
N LEU A 21 11.37 5.58 -2.63
CA LEU A 21 12.62 6.11 -2.06
C LEU A 21 12.92 7.53 -2.57
N ASP A 22 12.79 7.77 -3.87
CA ASP A 22 13.01 9.09 -4.50
C ASP A 22 12.05 10.16 -3.94
N ASN A 23 10.84 9.75 -3.55
CA ASN A 23 9.82 10.61 -2.95
C ASN A 23 9.78 10.56 -1.41
N ARG A 24 10.78 9.94 -0.77
CA ARG A 24 10.89 9.81 0.70
C ARG A 24 9.70 9.12 1.35
N LEU A 25 9.09 8.18 0.62
CA LEU A 25 8.08 7.28 1.15
C LEU A 25 8.75 6.00 1.62
N ASP A 26 8.26 5.46 2.73
CA ASP A 26 8.72 4.16 3.20
C ASP A 26 8.26 3.05 2.26
N THR A 27 9.10 1.99 2.13
CA THR A 27 8.77 0.88 1.24
C THR A 27 9.26 -0.45 1.79
N VAL A 28 8.42 -1.48 1.67
CA VAL A 28 8.70 -2.84 2.15
C VAL A 28 8.72 -3.83 1.00
N GLY A 29 9.86 -4.50 0.85
CA GLY A 29 10.03 -5.60 -0.10
C GLY A 29 9.71 -6.94 0.56
N VAL A 30 8.65 -7.60 0.14
CA VAL A 30 8.34 -8.96 0.60
C VAL A 30 9.08 -9.95 -0.28
N LEU A 31 9.91 -10.81 0.31
CA LEU A 31 10.79 -11.73 -0.42
C LEU A 31 10.19 -13.14 -0.49
N ALA A 32 10.57 -13.89 -1.52
CA ALA A 32 10.16 -15.27 -1.75
C ALA A 32 11.29 -16.29 -1.40
N HIS A 33 12.21 -15.89 -0.54
CA HIS A 33 13.40 -16.63 -0.13
C HIS A 33 13.92 -16.13 1.21
N GLY A 34 14.90 -16.79 1.81
CA GLY A 34 15.54 -16.37 3.06
C GLY A 34 16.33 -15.07 2.93
N LEU A 35 16.54 -14.35 4.04
CA LEU A 35 17.27 -13.07 4.07
C LEU A 35 18.77 -13.20 3.79
N ASP A 36 19.32 -14.40 3.80
CA ASP A 36 20.72 -14.69 3.45
C ASP A 36 21.01 -14.61 1.95
N THR A 37 19.97 -14.50 1.13
CA THR A 37 20.05 -14.40 -0.33
C THR A 37 19.25 -13.18 -0.78
N LEU A 38 19.65 -12.56 -1.88
CA LEU A 38 18.86 -11.52 -2.53
C LEU A 38 18.61 -11.89 -3.99
N TYR A 39 17.34 -11.92 -4.37
CA TYR A 39 16.89 -12.14 -5.75
C TYR A 39 15.79 -11.15 -6.14
N PRO A 40 15.94 -10.47 -7.28
CA PRO A 40 17.10 -10.47 -8.18
C PRO A 40 18.32 -9.75 -7.56
N SER A 41 19.53 -10.27 -7.82
CA SER A 41 20.77 -9.68 -7.27
C SER A 41 21.06 -8.28 -7.80
N SER A 42 20.52 -7.94 -8.99
CA SER A 42 20.59 -6.61 -9.61
C SER A 42 19.85 -5.52 -8.80
N HIS A 43 18.98 -5.90 -7.88
CA HIS A 43 18.22 -4.95 -7.04
C HIS A 43 18.88 -4.70 -5.69
N ARG A 44 20.14 -5.11 -5.51
CA ARG A 44 20.88 -5.03 -4.23
C ARG A 44 20.97 -3.61 -3.67
N ASP A 45 21.28 -2.64 -4.52
CA ASP A 45 21.44 -1.27 -4.07
C ASP A 45 20.09 -0.69 -3.61
N THR A 46 19.04 -0.89 -4.37
CA THR A 46 17.69 -0.51 -3.95
C THR A 46 17.28 -1.20 -2.64
N ALA A 47 17.56 -2.51 -2.52
CA ALA A 47 17.26 -3.25 -1.29
C ALA A 47 18.03 -2.70 -0.06
N ARG A 48 19.26 -2.22 -0.24
CA ARG A 48 20.04 -1.57 0.81
C ARG A 48 19.41 -0.24 1.24
N ASP A 49 19.00 0.58 0.27
CA ASP A 49 18.38 1.87 0.54
C ASP A 49 17.03 1.70 1.25
N MET A 50 16.28 0.64 0.91
CA MET A 50 15.03 0.28 1.59
C MET A 50 15.21 -0.03 3.07
N LEU A 51 16.38 -0.49 3.52
CA LEU A 51 16.64 -0.74 4.96
C LEU A 51 16.67 0.54 5.79
N LEU A 52 16.84 1.71 5.15
CA LEU A 52 16.81 3.01 5.80
C LEU A 52 15.41 3.65 5.79
N HIS A 53 14.54 3.19 4.87
CA HIS A 53 13.22 3.76 4.62
C HIS A 53 12.20 2.64 4.41
N GLY A 54 12.00 1.79 5.45
CA GLY A 54 11.11 0.65 5.41
C GLY A 54 11.84 -0.66 5.74
N GLY A 55 11.95 -1.60 4.77
CA GLY A 55 12.66 -2.85 5.04
C GLY A 55 12.38 -3.99 4.08
N LEU A 56 12.94 -5.14 4.43
CA LEU A 56 12.72 -6.42 3.74
C LEU A 56 12.03 -7.41 4.68
N LEU A 57 10.99 -8.05 4.19
CA LEU A 57 10.18 -9.01 4.94
C LEU A 57 10.16 -10.37 4.23
N THR A 58 10.26 -11.45 4.97
CA THR A 58 10.07 -12.79 4.44
C THR A 58 9.49 -13.75 5.49
N GLU A 59 8.76 -14.75 5.02
CA GLU A 59 8.32 -15.89 5.84
C GLU A 59 9.29 -17.09 5.77
N TYR A 60 10.31 -16.99 4.91
CA TYR A 60 11.24 -18.10 4.67
C TYR A 60 12.47 -17.99 5.58
N VAL A 61 12.87 -19.09 6.15
CA VAL A 61 14.10 -19.17 6.94
C VAL A 61 15.35 -19.06 6.06
N ALA A 62 16.47 -18.71 6.66
CA ALA A 62 17.77 -18.69 5.97
C ALA A 62 18.06 -20.04 5.28
N GLY A 63 18.68 -19.98 4.11
CA GLY A 63 18.98 -21.13 3.26
C GLY A 63 17.89 -21.46 2.23
N VAL A 64 16.68 -20.94 2.37
CA VAL A 64 15.64 -21.14 1.36
C VAL A 64 15.94 -20.28 0.12
N ARG A 65 16.12 -20.96 -1.02
CA ARG A 65 16.44 -20.33 -2.31
C ARG A 65 15.18 -19.88 -3.05
N PRO A 66 15.30 -18.88 -3.95
CA PRO A 66 14.21 -18.48 -4.82
C PRO A 66 13.69 -19.66 -5.66
N PHE A 67 12.39 -19.89 -5.61
CA PHE A 67 11.69 -20.94 -6.35
C PHE A 67 10.35 -20.43 -6.86
N ALA A 68 9.93 -20.84 -8.05
CA ALA A 68 8.73 -20.33 -8.70
C ALA A 68 7.47 -20.35 -7.80
N GLY A 69 7.23 -21.45 -7.10
CA GLY A 69 6.10 -21.60 -6.18
C GLY A 69 6.12 -20.61 -5.00
N ASN A 70 7.33 -20.22 -4.55
CA ASN A 70 7.47 -19.29 -3.44
C ASN A 70 7.01 -17.87 -3.81
N PHE A 71 7.21 -17.44 -5.07
CA PHE A 71 6.74 -16.14 -5.55
C PHE A 71 5.21 -16.05 -5.50
N VAL A 72 4.55 -17.12 -5.91
CA VAL A 72 3.08 -17.20 -5.85
C VAL A 72 2.60 -17.18 -4.40
N ARG A 73 3.21 -17.98 -3.53
CA ARG A 73 2.85 -18.04 -2.09
C ARG A 73 3.09 -16.71 -1.39
N ARG A 74 4.20 -16.04 -1.67
CA ARG A 74 4.58 -14.77 -1.09
C ARG A 74 3.54 -13.68 -1.40
N ASN A 75 2.91 -13.69 -2.58
CA ASN A 75 1.97 -12.65 -3.01
C ASN A 75 0.78 -12.49 -2.04
N ARG A 76 0.41 -13.51 -1.28
CA ARG A 76 -0.61 -13.40 -0.23
C ARG A 76 -0.22 -12.42 0.89
N ILE A 77 1.08 -12.33 1.18
CA ILE A 77 1.60 -11.41 2.19
C ILE A 77 1.52 -9.97 1.66
N VAL A 78 1.91 -9.75 0.41
CA VAL A 78 1.78 -8.43 -0.24
C VAL A 78 0.31 -7.98 -0.23
N ALA A 79 -0.61 -8.85 -0.69
CA ALA A 79 -2.04 -8.57 -0.72
C ALA A 79 -2.63 -8.31 0.68
N GLY A 80 -2.19 -9.07 1.69
CA GLY A 80 -2.70 -8.96 3.06
C GLY A 80 -2.20 -7.72 3.81
N LEU A 81 -1.00 -7.24 3.51
CA LEU A 81 -0.41 -6.05 4.12
C LEU A 81 -0.96 -4.74 3.55
N ALA A 82 -1.43 -4.76 2.30
CA ALA A 82 -1.88 -3.56 1.60
C ALA A 82 -3.35 -3.25 1.91
N ASP A 83 -3.68 -1.98 2.10
CA ASP A 83 -5.08 -1.51 2.15
C ASP A 83 -5.69 -1.49 0.75
N VAL A 84 -4.88 -1.23 -0.26
CA VAL A 84 -5.26 -1.25 -1.67
C VAL A 84 -4.16 -1.90 -2.50
N THR A 85 -4.54 -2.76 -3.43
CA THR A 85 -3.64 -3.37 -4.41
C THR A 85 -3.84 -2.70 -5.76
N LEU A 86 -2.81 -2.02 -6.26
CA LEU A 86 -2.81 -1.38 -7.57
C LEU A 86 -2.11 -2.26 -8.60
N VAL A 87 -2.84 -2.71 -9.61
CA VAL A 87 -2.30 -3.40 -10.78
C VAL A 87 -1.98 -2.38 -11.86
N VAL A 88 -0.70 -2.13 -12.09
CA VAL A 88 -0.23 -1.13 -13.07
C VAL A 88 -0.26 -1.70 -14.48
N GLU A 89 0.21 -2.93 -14.63
CA GLU A 89 0.16 -3.67 -15.90
C GLU A 89 0.11 -5.17 -15.64
N SER A 90 -0.53 -5.91 -16.50
CA SER A 90 -0.53 -7.38 -16.52
C SER A 90 -1.02 -7.93 -17.85
N ALA A 91 -0.37 -8.97 -18.35
CA ALA A 91 -0.96 -9.82 -19.37
C ALA A 91 -2.13 -10.64 -18.77
N GLU A 92 -2.91 -11.32 -19.62
CA GLU A 92 -4.08 -12.13 -19.20
C GLU A 92 -3.79 -13.20 -18.14
N LYS A 93 -2.54 -13.66 -18.06
CA LYS A 93 -2.06 -14.66 -17.09
C LYS A 93 -0.84 -14.17 -16.32
N GLY A 94 -0.86 -12.90 -15.89
CA GLY A 94 0.24 -12.29 -15.16
C GLY A 94 0.22 -12.61 -13.66
N GLY A 95 1.40 -12.59 -13.02
CA GLY A 95 1.54 -12.78 -11.57
C GLY A 95 0.82 -11.72 -10.74
N ALA A 96 0.70 -10.50 -11.26
CA ALA A 96 -0.03 -9.42 -10.60
C ALA A 96 -1.52 -9.74 -10.42
N LEU A 97 -2.14 -10.49 -11.35
CA LEU A 97 -3.54 -10.93 -11.23
C LEU A 97 -3.74 -11.89 -10.06
N ILE A 98 -2.74 -12.71 -9.73
CA ILE A 98 -2.79 -13.60 -8.56
C ILE A 98 -2.87 -12.75 -7.29
N THR A 99 -2.04 -11.71 -7.19
CA THR A 99 -2.06 -10.77 -6.06
C THR A 99 -3.39 -10.03 -5.98
N ALA A 100 -3.93 -9.58 -7.12
CA ALA A 100 -5.22 -8.90 -7.18
C ALA A 100 -6.37 -9.81 -6.69
N HIS A 101 -6.41 -11.07 -7.12
CA HIS A 101 -7.42 -12.01 -6.65
C HIS A 101 -7.30 -12.29 -5.15
N LEU A 102 -6.07 -12.49 -4.64
CA LEU A 102 -5.84 -12.68 -3.20
C LEU A 102 -6.26 -11.45 -2.39
N ALA A 103 -6.02 -10.23 -2.89
CA ALA A 103 -6.47 -9.01 -2.25
C ALA A 103 -8.00 -8.95 -2.18
N ALA A 104 -8.69 -9.28 -3.26
CA ALA A 104 -10.15 -9.36 -3.29
C ALA A 104 -10.68 -10.43 -2.32
N ASP A 105 -10.05 -11.60 -2.25
CA ASP A 105 -10.40 -12.68 -1.31
C ASP A 105 -10.21 -12.24 0.16
N TYR A 106 -9.27 -11.33 0.43
CA TYR A 106 -9.05 -10.72 1.74
C TYR A 106 -9.94 -9.49 1.99
N ASN A 107 -10.89 -9.24 1.09
CA ASN A 107 -11.79 -8.08 1.15
C ASN A 107 -11.03 -6.73 1.15
N ARG A 108 -9.90 -6.68 0.41
CA ARG A 108 -9.11 -5.48 0.19
C ARG A 108 -9.47 -4.86 -1.15
N THR A 109 -9.37 -3.55 -1.22
CA THR A 109 -9.62 -2.82 -2.47
C THR A 109 -8.60 -3.18 -3.53
N VAL A 110 -9.06 -3.44 -4.75
CA VAL A 110 -8.23 -3.67 -5.92
C VAL A 110 -8.47 -2.56 -6.93
N CYS A 111 -7.39 -1.98 -7.43
CA CYS A 111 -7.40 -0.96 -8.47
C CYS A 111 -6.58 -1.42 -9.66
N ALA A 112 -6.93 -0.94 -10.85
CA ALA A 112 -6.17 -1.19 -12.06
C ALA A 112 -6.02 0.09 -12.88
N LEU A 113 -4.81 0.29 -13.42
CA LEU A 113 -4.57 1.33 -14.43
C LEU A 113 -5.08 0.85 -15.78
N PRO A 114 -5.82 1.69 -16.51
CA PRO A 114 -6.21 1.36 -17.86
C PRO A 114 -5.00 1.43 -18.80
N GLY A 115 -5.00 0.59 -19.80
CA GLY A 115 -4.02 0.64 -20.88
C GLY A 115 -4.73 0.56 -22.23
N ARG A 116 -3.96 0.42 -23.31
CA ARG A 116 -4.51 0.28 -24.65
C ARG A 116 -5.11 -1.09 -24.82
N THR A 117 -6.26 -1.18 -25.49
CA THR A 117 -6.98 -2.45 -25.72
C THR A 117 -6.18 -3.48 -26.54
N GLU A 118 -5.27 -3.00 -27.38
CA GLU A 118 -4.43 -3.82 -28.26
C GLU A 118 -3.13 -4.27 -27.59
N ASP A 119 -2.78 -3.65 -26.46
CA ASP A 119 -1.54 -3.97 -25.74
C ASP A 119 -1.74 -5.23 -24.89
N GLU A 120 -0.86 -6.21 -25.11
CA GLU A 120 -0.89 -7.49 -24.39
C GLU A 120 -0.79 -7.32 -22.87
N TYR A 121 0.06 -6.41 -22.41
CA TYR A 121 0.27 -6.16 -20.96
C TYR A 121 -0.81 -5.29 -20.30
N SER A 122 -1.73 -4.74 -21.08
CA SER A 122 -2.90 -4.03 -20.57
C SER A 122 -4.12 -4.93 -20.39
N ARG A 123 -4.16 -6.09 -21.04
CA ARG A 123 -5.33 -6.96 -21.06
C ARG A 123 -5.76 -7.43 -19.68
N GLY A 124 -4.81 -7.78 -18.81
CA GLY A 124 -5.12 -8.20 -17.45
C GLY A 124 -5.82 -7.11 -16.64
N CYS A 125 -5.34 -5.86 -16.71
CA CYS A 125 -5.97 -4.71 -16.07
C CYS A 125 -7.39 -4.46 -16.61
N LEU A 126 -7.53 -4.48 -17.95
CA LEU A 126 -8.82 -4.27 -18.61
C LEU A 126 -9.84 -5.37 -18.24
N HIS A 127 -9.38 -6.63 -18.12
CA HIS A 127 -10.25 -7.72 -17.65
C HIS A 127 -10.69 -7.55 -16.20
N LEU A 128 -9.79 -7.15 -15.29
CA LEU A 128 -10.14 -6.87 -13.90
C LEU A 128 -11.24 -5.79 -13.81
N VAL A 129 -11.11 -4.71 -14.57
CA VAL A 129 -12.09 -3.62 -14.59
C VAL A 129 -13.40 -4.07 -15.23
N ARG A 130 -13.35 -4.71 -16.41
CA ARG A 130 -14.53 -5.22 -17.13
C ARG A 130 -15.35 -6.18 -16.27
N ASP A 131 -14.66 -7.05 -15.52
CA ASP A 131 -15.28 -8.10 -14.71
C ASP A 131 -15.66 -7.61 -13.30
N HIS A 132 -15.60 -6.29 -13.05
CA HIS A 132 -15.89 -5.62 -11.78
C HIS A 132 -15.07 -6.16 -10.59
N ARG A 133 -13.82 -6.53 -10.85
CA ARG A 133 -12.86 -7.03 -9.85
C ARG A 133 -11.84 -5.99 -9.43
N ALA A 134 -11.78 -4.87 -10.13
CA ALA A 134 -10.94 -3.74 -9.79
C ALA A 134 -11.62 -2.43 -10.15
N GLU A 135 -11.40 -1.42 -9.33
CA GLU A 135 -11.75 -0.04 -9.64
C GLU A 135 -10.75 0.54 -10.65
N LEU A 136 -11.25 1.24 -11.65
CA LEU A 136 -10.41 1.94 -12.61
C LEU A 136 -9.86 3.20 -11.96
N VAL A 137 -8.53 3.35 -11.97
CA VAL A 137 -7.85 4.58 -11.53
C VAL A 137 -6.89 5.04 -12.61
N THR A 138 -6.77 6.35 -12.79
CA THR A 138 -5.90 6.96 -13.81
C THR A 138 -4.67 7.65 -13.21
N GLY A 139 -4.64 7.78 -11.90
CA GLY A 139 -3.55 8.42 -11.18
C GLY A 139 -3.73 8.40 -9.67
N ALA A 140 -2.81 9.05 -8.98
CA ALA A 140 -2.79 9.08 -7.52
C ALA A 140 -4.03 9.74 -6.92
N ASP A 141 -4.55 10.79 -7.56
CA ASP A 141 -5.73 11.53 -7.07
C ASP A 141 -6.99 10.64 -7.05
N ASP A 142 -7.15 9.77 -8.06
CA ASP A 142 -8.26 8.82 -8.09
C ASP A 142 -8.13 7.82 -6.95
N LEU A 143 -6.91 7.30 -6.71
CA LEU A 143 -6.62 6.38 -5.63
C LEU A 143 -6.90 7.01 -4.27
N MET A 144 -6.43 8.24 -4.04
CA MET A 144 -6.64 8.98 -2.79
C MET A 144 -8.13 9.21 -2.53
N ARG A 145 -8.90 9.55 -3.58
CA ARG A 145 -10.35 9.75 -3.49
C ARG A 145 -11.08 8.44 -3.19
N LEU A 146 -10.72 7.36 -3.88
CA LEU A 146 -11.34 6.04 -3.70
C LEU A 146 -11.14 5.52 -2.29
N MET A 147 -9.93 5.67 -1.75
CA MET A 147 -9.56 5.21 -0.43
C MET A 147 -9.97 6.19 0.68
N ASN A 148 -10.56 7.33 0.31
CA ASN A 148 -10.92 8.40 1.24
C ASN A 148 -9.72 8.85 2.10
N TRP A 149 -8.52 8.84 1.51
CA TRP A 149 -7.31 9.31 2.17
C TRP A 149 -7.25 10.82 2.07
N GLU A 150 -7.24 11.48 3.21
CA GLU A 150 -7.12 12.93 3.27
C GLU A 150 -5.73 13.35 2.77
N THR A 151 -5.69 14.19 1.74
CA THR A 151 -4.50 14.98 1.48
C THR A 151 -4.37 15.98 2.61
N LYS A 152 -3.23 16.01 3.30
CA LYS A 152 -2.90 17.07 4.27
C LYS A 152 -2.69 18.41 3.54
N HIS A 153 -3.71 18.89 2.85
CA HIS A 153 -3.81 20.30 2.53
C HIS A 153 -4.37 20.94 3.79
N ASN A 154 -3.56 21.83 4.42
CA ASN A 154 -3.92 22.75 5.50
C ASN A 154 -5.45 22.93 5.64
N ALA A 155 -6.14 21.94 6.17
CA ALA A 155 -7.46 22.17 6.69
C ALA A 155 -7.25 23.19 7.83
N PRO A 156 -7.87 24.35 7.82
CA PRO A 156 -7.83 25.22 8.98
C PRO A 156 -8.25 24.33 10.15
N ALA A 157 -7.48 24.39 11.24
CA ALA A 157 -7.78 23.62 12.43
C ALA A 157 -9.28 23.73 12.66
N ALA A 158 -9.98 22.59 12.68
CA ALA A 158 -11.42 22.61 12.88
C ALA A 158 -11.65 23.37 14.19
N VAL A 159 -12.15 24.59 14.06
CA VAL A 159 -12.61 25.34 15.21
C VAL A 159 -13.83 24.56 15.68
N GLN A 160 -13.64 23.79 16.73
CA GLN A 160 -14.75 23.17 17.42
C GLN A 160 -15.65 24.32 17.89
N LEU A 161 -16.72 24.55 17.17
CA LEU A 161 -17.74 25.46 17.59
C LEU A 161 -18.27 24.92 18.92
N GLU A 162 -18.07 25.67 19.99
CA GLU A 162 -18.68 25.35 21.27
C GLU A 162 -20.19 25.32 21.07
N LEU A 163 -20.80 24.15 21.22
CA LEU A 163 -22.24 23.92 20.95
C LEU A 163 -23.12 24.61 21.98
N PHE A 164 -22.55 25.18 23.03
CA PHE A 164 -23.25 25.83 24.14
C PHE A 164 -22.56 27.15 24.50
N ASP A 165 -23.06 28.24 23.94
CA ASP A 165 -22.81 29.57 24.46
C ASP A 165 -23.58 29.72 25.78
N GLY A 166 -22.88 29.64 26.90
CA GLY A 166 -23.44 29.92 28.20
C GLY A 166 -23.18 28.89 29.29
N GLU A 167 -21.94 28.46 29.48
CA GLU A 167 -21.59 27.71 30.69
C GLU A 167 -21.77 28.57 31.92
N THR A 168 -22.50 28.05 32.89
CA THR A 168 -22.56 28.71 34.21
C THR A 168 -21.17 28.62 34.88
N PRO A 169 -20.82 29.55 35.78
CA PRO A 169 -19.53 29.49 36.52
C PRO A 169 -19.28 28.16 37.21
N GLU A 170 -20.33 27.45 37.63
CA GLU A 170 -20.24 26.13 38.25
C GLU A 170 -19.92 25.02 37.24
N GLN A 171 -20.49 25.09 36.03
CA GLN A 171 -20.19 24.15 34.95
C GLN A 171 -18.73 24.31 34.49
N SER A 172 -18.24 25.53 34.33
CA SER A 172 -16.86 25.81 33.98
C SER A 172 -15.87 25.29 35.04
N ALA A 173 -16.21 25.44 36.33
CA ALA A 173 -15.40 24.91 37.41
C ALA A 173 -15.34 23.37 37.41
N LEU A 174 -16.47 22.70 37.13
CA LEU A 174 -16.55 21.24 37.02
C LEU A 174 -15.74 20.71 35.83
N ILE A 175 -15.86 21.32 34.65
CA ILE A 175 -15.11 20.96 33.46
C ILE A 175 -13.61 21.12 33.70
N LYS A 176 -13.18 22.19 34.34
CA LYS A 176 -11.77 22.42 34.67
C LYS A 176 -11.24 21.37 35.65
N ALA A 177 -12.03 20.96 36.65
CA ALA A 177 -11.65 19.90 37.58
C ALA A 177 -11.54 18.54 36.89
N LEU A 178 -12.43 18.19 35.95
CA LEU A 178 -12.38 16.95 35.17
C LEU A 178 -11.19 16.89 34.22
N ARG A 179 -10.81 18.02 33.60
CA ARG A 179 -9.63 18.08 32.73
C ARG A 179 -8.33 17.92 33.52
N THR A 180 -8.25 18.38 34.75
CA THR A 180 -7.07 18.18 35.62
C THR A 180 -7.00 16.77 36.22
N ALA A 181 -8.10 16.12 36.46
CA ALA A 181 -8.16 14.74 36.99
C ALA A 181 -7.94 13.66 35.92
N GLY A 182 -8.13 13.98 34.65
CA GLY A 182 -7.94 13.04 33.52
C GLY A 182 -6.52 13.04 32.91
N SER A 183 -5.55 13.74 33.47
CA SER A 183 -4.15 13.85 33.01
C SER A 183 -3.15 13.14 33.93
N GLU A 184 -3.60 12.25 34.83
CA GLU A 184 -2.76 11.29 35.60
C GLU A 184 -2.83 9.87 35.03
#